data_dc0174ae39c67b79450bcfc4699c27f9
#
_entry.id   dc0174ae39c67b79450bcfc4699c27f9
#
_cell.length_a   1.000
_cell.length_b   1.000
_cell.length_c   1.000
_cell.angle_alpha   90.00
_cell.angle_beta   90.00
_cell.angle_gamma   90.00
#
_symmetry.space_group_name_H-M   'P 1'
#
loop_
_entity.id
_entity.type
_entity.pdbx_description
1 polymer ?
#
loop_
_entity_poly.entity_id
_entity_poly.type
_entity_poly.pdbx_seq_one_letter_code
_entity_poly.pdbx_strand_id
1 'polypeptide(L)'
;MEKRRDLCVDIVDDSSLIITGATELLLENPRAKITLRRLGYKTMDGVVSIECEPETKVAILESLQQLADKLNIELNTKKSVDGVLCAYKVELDNFQIFSSKAKDIRNDNLSSALIEDFRRFKSVLAGVMIRRLYDLQMLSAFHMAFSQNSCNFAVPGAGKTSIVYGAYAYLKSLPNDDPKHVDKMLVIGPLSSFAPWENEYKKCFGNNPESQRLSGGEISQAQKEQHLYSKNPKELTLMSHAGLRFLKPQIIDFLKQNRVLVVVDEAHRIKNVDGLWGSSAIDIAKEAVGRIILTGTPAPNGYEDLF
;
A
#
# COMPACT_ATOMS: atom_id res chain seq x y z
N MET A 1 -11.57 23.69 44.77
CA MET A 1 -11.78 23.43 43.31
C MET A 1 -10.63 22.54 42.86
N GLU A 2 -10.90 21.26 42.64
CA GLU A 2 -9.90 20.37 42.01
C GLU A 2 -9.64 20.87 40.59
N LYS A 3 -8.38 21.19 40.30
CA LYS A 3 -7.98 21.54 38.92
C LYS A 3 -8.27 20.32 38.05
N ARG A 4 -9.12 20.48 37.06
CA ARG A 4 -9.34 19.46 36.03
C ARG A 4 -7.97 19.02 35.48
N ARG A 5 -7.71 17.71 35.51
CA ARG A 5 -6.49 17.09 35.00
C ARG A 5 -6.78 16.38 33.68
N ASP A 6 -7.58 17.01 32.83
CA ASP A 6 -7.97 16.47 31.54
C ASP A 6 -7.43 17.33 30.40
N LEU A 7 -6.96 16.65 29.37
CA LEU A 7 -6.59 17.22 28.08
C LEU A 7 -7.61 16.77 27.05
N CYS A 8 -7.88 17.60 26.07
CA CYS A 8 -8.76 17.27 24.96
C CYS A 8 -7.98 17.45 23.65
N VAL A 9 -7.94 16.42 22.82
CA VAL A 9 -7.31 16.44 21.50
C VAL A 9 -8.39 16.49 20.41
N ASP A 10 -8.19 17.37 19.45
CA ASP A 10 -9.03 17.56 18.29
C ASP A 10 -8.20 17.63 17.01
N ILE A 11 -8.82 17.26 15.89
CA ILE A 11 -8.28 17.47 14.54
C ILE A 11 -9.09 18.61 13.94
N VAL A 12 -8.41 19.72 13.63
CA VAL A 12 -9.11 20.94 13.10
C VAL A 12 -9.12 20.92 11.58
N ASP A 13 -8.10 20.41 10.97
CA ASP A 13 -7.97 20.23 9.53
C ASP A 13 -7.13 18.98 9.23
N ASP A 14 -6.89 18.68 7.95
CA ASP A 14 -6.13 17.51 7.56
C ASP A 14 -4.65 17.55 7.99
N SER A 15 -4.15 18.65 8.51
CA SER A 15 -2.73 18.89 8.81
C SER A 15 -2.44 19.35 10.23
N SER A 16 -3.45 19.45 11.13
CA SER A 16 -3.25 20.03 12.46
C SER A 16 -3.98 19.30 13.57
N LEU A 17 -3.26 18.96 14.64
CA LEU A 17 -3.79 18.49 15.92
C LEU A 17 -3.79 19.66 16.90
N ILE A 18 -4.89 19.82 17.65
CA ILE A 18 -5.02 20.83 18.70
C ILE A 18 -5.26 20.14 20.04
N ILE A 19 -4.50 20.54 21.05
CA ILE A 19 -4.63 20.09 22.42
C ILE A 19 -5.09 21.26 23.28
N THR A 20 -6.18 21.06 23.98
CA THR A 20 -6.80 22.03 24.91
C THR A 20 -6.99 21.41 26.29
N GLY A 21 -7.44 22.20 27.26
CA GLY A 21 -7.63 21.77 28.64
C GLY A 21 -6.44 22.10 29.54
N ALA A 22 -5.99 21.15 30.35
CA ALA A 22 -4.89 21.35 31.31
C ALA A 22 -3.49 21.35 30.65
N THR A 23 -3.32 22.08 29.56
CA THR A 23 -2.07 22.17 28.78
C THR A 23 -0.89 22.68 29.61
N GLU A 24 -1.12 23.46 30.66
CA GLU A 24 -0.11 23.89 31.61
C GLU A 24 0.70 22.71 32.16
N LEU A 25 0.04 21.58 32.46
CA LEU A 25 0.69 20.37 32.97
C LEU A 25 1.70 19.77 31.98
N LEU A 26 1.45 19.89 30.69
CA LEU A 26 2.40 19.51 29.64
C LEU A 26 3.53 20.53 29.49
N LEU A 27 3.18 21.80 29.53
CA LEU A 27 4.12 22.91 29.28
C LEU A 27 5.05 23.19 30.48
N GLU A 28 4.67 22.81 31.67
CA GLU A 28 5.52 22.96 32.86
C GLU A 28 6.41 21.73 33.09
N ASN A 29 6.03 20.57 32.59
CA ASN A 29 6.80 19.34 32.78
C ASN A 29 8.01 19.26 31.82
N PRO A 30 9.25 19.14 32.30
CA PRO A 30 10.45 19.10 31.44
C PRO A 30 10.46 17.94 30.45
N ARG A 31 9.96 16.76 30.84
CA ARG A 31 9.91 15.56 29.99
C ARG A 31 8.87 15.72 28.91
N ALA A 32 7.71 16.27 29.23
CA ALA A 32 6.66 16.58 28.27
C ALA A 32 7.15 17.60 27.24
N LYS A 33 7.84 18.66 27.67
CA LYS A 33 8.44 19.64 26.76
C LYS A 33 9.40 19.03 25.74
N ILE A 34 10.19 18.05 26.14
CA ILE A 34 11.12 17.37 25.21
C ILE A 34 10.32 16.63 24.12
N THR A 35 9.28 15.90 24.53
CA THR A 35 8.41 15.18 23.58
C THR A 35 7.69 16.16 22.66
N LEU A 36 7.06 17.19 23.19
CA LEU A 36 6.38 18.21 22.40
C LEU A 36 7.31 18.93 21.41
N ARG A 37 8.55 19.26 21.84
CA ARG A 37 9.55 19.85 20.94
C ARG A 37 9.90 18.96 19.75
N ARG A 38 10.00 17.64 19.97
CA ARG A 38 10.23 16.67 18.89
C ARG A 38 9.06 16.61 17.92
N LEU A 39 7.85 16.87 18.42
CA LEU A 39 6.63 16.89 17.61
C LEU A 39 6.38 18.27 16.95
N GLY A 40 7.27 19.24 17.14
CA GLY A 40 7.16 20.55 16.49
C GLY A 40 5.99 21.42 16.97
N TYR A 41 5.65 21.34 18.29
CA TYR A 41 4.51 22.07 18.83
C TYR A 41 4.64 23.58 18.78
N LYS A 42 3.52 24.24 18.62
CA LYS A 42 3.34 25.71 18.81
C LYS A 42 2.33 25.95 19.93
N THR A 43 2.46 27.07 20.63
CA THR A 43 1.50 27.44 21.68
C THR A 43 0.96 28.83 21.43
N MET A 44 -0.36 28.98 21.59
CA MET A 44 -1.05 30.26 21.51
C MET A 44 -2.26 30.23 22.45
N ASP A 45 -2.36 31.19 23.37
CA ASP A 45 -3.49 31.36 24.29
C ASP A 45 -3.86 30.08 25.10
N GLY A 46 -2.86 29.35 25.56
CA GLY A 46 -3.09 28.10 26.33
C GLY A 46 -3.46 26.90 25.47
N VAL A 47 -3.47 27.00 24.16
CA VAL A 47 -3.70 25.92 23.20
C VAL A 47 -2.34 25.45 22.67
N VAL A 48 -2.17 24.14 22.61
CA VAL A 48 -0.99 23.51 21.97
C VAL A 48 -1.42 22.99 20.62
N SER A 49 -0.76 23.41 19.53
CA SER A 49 -0.98 22.92 18.19
C SER A 49 0.24 22.18 17.68
N ILE A 50 0.00 21.09 16.91
CA ILE A 50 1.04 20.27 16.30
C ILE A 50 0.66 20.11 14.82
N GLU A 51 1.49 20.63 13.93
CA GLU A 51 1.37 20.38 12.50
C GLU A 51 1.81 18.95 12.20
N CYS A 52 1.02 18.21 11.44
CA CYS A 52 1.30 16.81 11.14
C CYS A 52 0.78 16.44 9.76
N GLU A 53 1.50 15.57 9.09
CA GLU A 53 1.02 14.94 7.87
C GLU A 53 0.03 13.81 8.20
N PRO A 54 -0.88 13.43 7.28
CA PRO A 54 -1.88 12.39 7.51
C PRO A 54 -1.27 11.09 8.03
N GLU A 55 -0.09 10.70 7.52
CA GLU A 55 0.61 9.47 7.91
C GLU A 55 1.20 9.50 9.33
N THR A 56 1.54 10.67 9.84
CA THR A 56 2.17 10.84 11.16
C THR A 56 1.17 11.06 12.28
N LYS A 57 -0.10 11.38 11.96
CA LYS A 57 -1.16 11.69 12.95
C LYS A 57 -1.28 10.64 14.05
N VAL A 58 -1.36 9.37 13.66
CA VAL A 58 -1.58 8.28 14.61
C VAL A 58 -0.37 8.12 15.52
N ALA A 59 0.85 8.18 14.99
CA ALA A 59 2.07 8.10 15.80
C ALA A 59 2.18 9.26 16.80
N ILE A 60 1.73 10.46 16.40
CA ILE A 60 1.66 11.62 17.28
C ILE A 60 0.61 11.41 18.38
N LEU A 61 -0.60 10.92 18.03
CA LEU A 61 -1.66 10.61 18.99
C LEU A 61 -1.22 9.54 20.00
N GLU A 62 -0.56 8.47 19.54
CA GLU A 62 0.02 7.45 20.42
C GLU A 62 1.10 8.03 21.37
N SER A 63 1.95 8.92 20.85
CA SER A 63 2.96 9.60 21.65
C SER A 63 2.34 10.52 22.71
N LEU A 64 1.25 11.20 22.38
CA LEU A 64 0.49 12.04 23.31
C LEU A 64 -0.22 11.19 24.37
N GLN A 65 -0.81 10.05 23.99
CA GLN A 65 -1.43 9.11 24.93
C GLN A 65 -0.40 8.58 25.94
N GLN A 66 0.74 8.09 25.44
CA GLN A 66 1.83 7.62 26.31
C GLN A 66 2.35 8.71 27.25
N LEU A 67 2.37 9.95 26.79
CA LEU A 67 2.79 11.10 27.60
C LEU A 67 1.75 11.39 28.68
N ALA A 68 0.46 11.40 28.35
CA ALA A 68 -0.64 11.61 29.27
C ALA A 68 -0.67 10.52 30.37
N ASP A 69 -0.52 9.24 29.96
CA ASP A 69 -0.43 8.10 30.89
C ASP A 69 0.73 8.26 31.90
N LYS A 70 1.92 8.65 31.43
CA LYS A 70 3.10 8.89 32.27
C LYS A 70 2.91 10.04 33.26
N LEU A 71 2.09 11.01 32.94
CA LEU A 71 1.80 12.18 33.76
C LEU A 71 0.54 12.00 34.62
N ASN A 72 -0.14 10.87 34.47
CA ASN A 72 -1.42 10.58 35.12
C ASN A 72 -2.48 11.66 34.81
N ILE A 73 -2.56 12.04 33.53
CA ILE A 73 -3.49 13.00 32.97
C ILE A 73 -4.48 12.25 32.08
N GLU A 74 -5.76 12.55 32.20
CA GLU A 74 -6.79 11.98 31.32
C GLU A 74 -6.74 12.66 29.95
N LEU A 75 -6.57 11.87 28.88
CA LEU A 75 -6.58 12.36 27.49
C LEU A 75 -7.92 12.02 26.84
N ASN A 76 -8.75 13.02 26.65
CA ASN A 76 -10.03 12.91 25.96
C ASN A 76 -9.84 13.21 24.47
N THR A 77 -10.45 12.41 23.61
CA THR A 77 -10.43 12.60 22.16
C THR A 77 -11.80 13.05 21.66
N LYS A 78 -11.83 13.91 20.65
CA LYS A 78 -13.09 14.24 19.98
C LYS A 78 -13.40 13.21 18.88
N LYS A 79 -14.65 13.20 18.40
CA LYS A 79 -15.14 12.28 17.36
C LYS A 79 -14.29 12.28 16.09
N SER A 80 -13.69 13.40 15.74
CA SER A 80 -12.73 13.55 14.62
C SER A 80 -11.50 12.67 14.80
N VAL A 81 -10.93 12.66 16.02
CA VAL A 81 -9.78 11.82 16.39
C VAL A 81 -10.17 10.35 16.49
N ASP A 82 -11.33 10.05 17.10
CA ASP A 82 -11.84 8.68 17.25
C ASP A 82 -12.03 8.02 15.88
N GLY A 83 -12.53 8.78 14.90
CA GLY A 83 -12.68 8.30 13.51
C GLY A 83 -11.34 7.90 12.88
N VAL A 84 -10.30 8.71 13.03
CA VAL A 84 -8.96 8.42 12.51
C VAL A 84 -8.33 7.22 13.21
N LEU A 85 -8.44 7.13 14.52
CA LEU A 85 -7.92 6.01 15.31
C LEU A 85 -8.66 4.69 14.98
N CYS A 86 -9.98 4.76 14.78
CA CYS A 86 -10.79 3.59 14.40
C CYS A 86 -10.39 3.09 13.00
N ALA A 87 -10.27 3.98 12.02
CA ALA A 87 -9.84 3.64 10.67
C ALA A 87 -8.45 2.99 10.67
N TYR A 88 -7.51 3.57 11.41
CA TYR A 88 -6.16 3.01 11.55
C TYR A 88 -6.14 1.63 12.21
N LYS A 89 -6.93 1.42 13.27
CA LYS A 89 -7.05 0.10 13.90
C LYS A 89 -7.58 -0.95 12.93
N VAL A 90 -8.61 -0.62 12.17
CA VAL A 90 -9.16 -1.53 11.14
C VAL A 90 -8.10 -1.85 10.09
N GLU A 91 -7.34 -0.87 9.65
CA GLU A 91 -6.25 -1.07 8.69
C GLU A 91 -5.14 -1.95 9.28
N LEU A 92 -4.74 -1.70 10.54
CA LEU A 92 -3.73 -2.49 11.24
C LEU A 92 -4.19 -3.95 11.46
N ASP A 93 -5.44 -4.15 11.87
CA ASP A 93 -6.03 -5.47 12.08
C ASP A 93 -6.09 -6.24 10.74
N ASN A 94 -6.54 -5.59 9.68
CA ASN A 94 -6.51 -6.15 8.34
C ASN A 94 -5.08 -6.53 7.93
N PHE A 95 -4.12 -5.64 8.10
CA PHE A 95 -2.71 -5.91 7.80
C PHE A 95 -2.16 -7.07 8.62
N GLN A 96 -2.50 -7.18 9.91
CA GLN A 96 -2.06 -8.30 10.76
C GLN A 96 -2.68 -9.62 10.31
N ILE A 97 -3.97 -9.66 9.98
CA ILE A 97 -4.65 -10.85 9.44
C ILE A 97 -3.96 -11.29 8.13
N PHE A 98 -3.66 -10.34 7.24
CA PHE A 98 -2.95 -10.63 5.99
C PHE A 98 -1.52 -11.12 6.23
N SER A 99 -0.76 -10.42 7.07
CA SER A 99 0.65 -10.72 7.30
C SER A 99 0.83 -12.04 8.06
N SER A 100 -0.11 -12.44 8.94
CA SER A 100 -0.02 -13.73 9.63
C SER A 100 -0.11 -14.90 8.66
N LYS A 101 -1.08 -14.93 7.74
CA LYS A 101 -1.18 -15.99 6.72
C LYS A 101 0.03 -16.02 5.79
N ALA A 102 0.51 -14.86 5.33
CA ALA A 102 1.71 -14.78 4.50
C ALA A 102 2.96 -15.27 5.26
N LYS A 103 3.06 -14.96 6.55
CA LYS A 103 4.13 -15.42 7.43
C LYS A 103 4.08 -16.94 7.63
N ASP A 104 2.90 -17.50 7.80
CA ASP A 104 2.70 -18.95 7.92
C ASP A 104 3.11 -19.67 6.63
N ILE A 105 2.71 -19.16 5.46
CA ILE A 105 3.13 -19.69 4.15
C ILE A 105 4.66 -19.65 4.03
N ARG A 106 5.29 -18.53 4.36
CA ARG A 106 6.75 -18.36 4.28
C ARG A 106 7.51 -19.30 5.21
N ASN A 107 6.96 -19.57 6.39
CA ASN A 107 7.60 -20.38 7.43
C ASN A 107 7.20 -21.86 7.35
N ASP A 108 6.51 -22.28 6.29
CA ASP A 108 6.02 -23.66 6.09
C ASP A 108 5.11 -24.15 7.24
N ASN A 109 4.36 -23.22 7.82
CA ASN A 109 3.50 -23.46 8.98
C ASN A 109 2.11 -23.90 8.49
N LEU A 110 1.99 -25.19 8.12
CA LEU A 110 0.82 -25.76 7.44
C LEU A 110 -0.33 -26.00 8.41
N SER A 111 -1.16 -25.00 8.66
CA SER A 111 -2.45 -25.20 9.30
C SER A 111 -3.46 -25.84 8.35
N SER A 112 -4.47 -26.55 8.89
CA SER A 112 -5.54 -27.15 8.07
C SER A 112 -6.29 -26.09 7.24
N ALA A 113 -6.50 -24.89 7.80
CA ALA A 113 -7.09 -23.76 7.11
C ALA A 113 -6.24 -23.28 5.93
N LEU A 114 -4.92 -23.18 6.11
CA LEU A 114 -4.01 -22.77 5.05
C LEU A 114 -3.94 -23.81 3.92
N ILE A 115 -4.00 -25.10 4.26
CA ILE A 115 -4.04 -26.18 3.26
C ILE A 115 -5.33 -26.08 2.43
N GLU A 116 -6.47 -25.76 3.04
CA GLU A 116 -7.73 -25.58 2.33
C GLU A 116 -7.70 -24.34 1.43
N ASP A 117 -7.18 -23.22 1.93
CA ASP A 117 -6.93 -22.03 1.14
C ASP A 117 -6.05 -22.32 -0.09
N PHE A 118 -5.01 -23.13 0.08
CA PHE A 118 -4.14 -23.53 -1.03
C PHE A 118 -4.84 -24.46 -2.04
N ARG A 119 -5.68 -25.37 -1.58
CA ARG A 119 -6.49 -26.22 -2.46
C ARG A 119 -7.45 -25.38 -3.30
N ARG A 120 -8.14 -24.41 -2.65
CA ARG A 120 -9.02 -23.46 -3.35
C ARG A 120 -8.25 -22.63 -4.37
N PHE A 121 -7.09 -22.10 -3.98
CA PHE A 121 -6.20 -21.35 -4.88
C PHE A 121 -5.85 -22.17 -6.12
N LYS A 122 -5.38 -23.41 -5.94
CA LYS A 122 -5.04 -24.34 -7.04
C LYS A 122 -6.24 -24.62 -7.96
N SER A 123 -7.40 -24.84 -7.37
CA SER A 123 -8.65 -25.11 -8.11
C SER A 123 -9.04 -23.91 -8.99
N VAL A 124 -8.95 -22.69 -8.45
CA VAL A 124 -9.22 -21.46 -9.21
C VAL A 124 -8.24 -21.33 -10.38
N LEU A 125 -6.94 -21.48 -10.14
CA LEU A 125 -5.95 -21.37 -11.20
C LEU A 125 -6.16 -22.43 -12.30
N ALA A 126 -6.50 -23.67 -11.93
CA ALA A 126 -6.79 -24.73 -12.88
C ALA A 126 -8.01 -24.43 -13.75
N GLY A 127 -8.98 -23.64 -13.25
CA GLY A 127 -10.18 -23.24 -14.01
C GLY A 127 -9.98 -22.04 -14.92
N VAL A 128 -9.03 -21.12 -14.60
CA VAL A 128 -8.90 -19.86 -15.34
C VAL A 128 -7.60 -19.70 -16.12
N MET A 129 -6.55 -20.45 -15.76
CA MET A 129 -5.26 -20.41 -16.45
C MET A 129 -5.04 -21.65 -17.32
N ILE A 130 -4.65 -21.43 -18.57
CA ILE A 130 -4.20 -22.53 -19.44
C ILE A 130 -2.74 -22.90 -19.17
N ARG A 131 -1.93 -21.93 -18.72
CA ARG A 131 -0.55 -22.16 -18.33
C ARG A 131 -0.46 -22.74 -16.93
N ARG A 132 0.11 -23.93 -16.79
CA ARG A 132 0.38 -24.53 -15.49
C ARG A 132 1.64 -23.91 -14.88
N LEU A 133 1.51 -23.41 -13.65
CA LEU A 133 2.66 -22.94 -12.86
C LEU A 133 3.42 -24.14 -12.30
N TYR A 134 4.75 -24.04 -12.23
CA TYR A 134 5.58 -25.00 -11.49
C TYR A 134 5.34 -24.85 -9.97
N ASP A 135 5.70 -25.86 -9.17
CA ASP A 135 5.38 -25.89 -7.75
C ASP A 135 5.89 -24.66 -6.98
N LEU A 136 7.14 -24.24 -7.21
CA LEU A 136 7.68 -23.01 -6.59
C LEU A 136 7.00 -21.75 -7.08
N GLN A 137 6.59 -21.68 -8.35
CA GLN A 137 5.82 -20.59 -8.89
C GLN A 137 4.43 -20.54 -8.28
N MET A 138 3.79 -21.69 -8.12
CA MET A 138 2.49 -21.85 -7.49
C MET A 138 2.51 -21.37 -6.05
N LEU A 139 3.51 -21.78 -5.26
CA LEU A 139 3.69 -21.36 -3.87
C LEU A 139 3.95 -19.85 -3.78
N SER A 140 4.80 -19.31 -4.68
CA SER A 140 5.07 -17.87 -4.73
C SER A 140 3.82 -17.06 -5.10
N ALA A 141 3.02 -17.53 -6.06
CA ALA A 141 1.77 -16.89 -6.44
C ALA A 141 0.73 -16.94 -5.31
N PHE A 142 0.65 -18.06 -4.59
CA PHE A 142 -0.19 -18.21 -3.42
C PHE A 142 0.21 -17.21 -2.31
N HIS A 143 1.50 -17.13 -1.97
CA HIS A 143 2.01 -16.15 -1.01
C HIS A 143 1.63 -14.71 -1.40
N MET A 144 1.81 -14.33 -2.68
CA MET A 144 1.45 -12.99 -3.17
C MET A 144 -0.04 -12.71 -3.05
N ALA A 145 -0.91 -13.68 -3.37
CA ALA A 145 -2.36 -13.52 -3.28
C ALA A 145 -2.86 -13.34 -1.84
N PHE A 146 -2.10 -13.85 -0.85
CA PHE A 146 -2.41 -13.74 0.57
C PHE A 146 -1.61 -12.65 1.30
N SER A 147 -0.80 -11.88 0.57
CA SER A 147 -0.07 -10.73 1.07
C SER A 147 -0.60 -9.46 0.42
N GLN A 148 -0.96 -8.45 1.21
CA GLN A 148 -1.34 -7.14 0.64
C GLN A 148 -0.15 -6.47 -0.04
N ASN A 149 1.04 -6.64 0.54
CA ASN A 149 2.30 -6.14 0.03
C ASN A 149 3.25 -7.32 -0.13
N SER A 150 3.77 -7.54 -1.32
CA SER A 150 4.71 -8.63 -1.56
C SER A 150 5.89 -8.22 -2.43
N CYS A 151 7.03 -8.87 -2.18
CA CYS A 151 8.25 -8.71 -2.94
C CYS A 151 8.62 -10.03 -3.58
N ASN A 152 8.98 -10.01 -4.87
CA ASN A 152 9.55 -11.17 -5.54
C ASN A 152 10.93 -10.84 -6.09
N PHE A 153 11.93 -11.37 -5.45
CA PHE A 153 13.34 -11.21 -5.77
C PHE A 153 13.94 -12.42 -6.52
N ALA A 154 13.07 -13.24 -7.11
CA ALA A 154 13.52 -14.36 -7.92
C ALA A 154 14.42 -13.91 -9.08
N VAL A 155 15.37 -14.75 -9.42
CA VAL A 155 16.32 -14.50 -10.50
C VAL A 155 15.63 -14.25 -11.86
N PRO A 156 16.27 -13.54 -12.80
CA PRO A 156 15.77 -13.44 -14.17
C PRO A 156 15.46 -14.83 -14.76
N GLY A 157 14.36 -14.94 -15.48
CA GLY A 157 13.91 -16.22 -16.05
C GLY A 157 13.10 -17.14 -15.12
N ALA A 158 12.98 -16.85 -13.82
CA ALA A 158 12.17 -17.65 -12.88
C ALA A 158 10.66 -17.59 -13.17
N GLY A 159 10.20 -16.78 -14.12
CA GLY A 159 8.79 -16.65 -14.47
C GLY A 159 8.00 -15.73 -13.54
N LYS A 160 8.64 -14.66 -13.02
CA LYS A 160 7.99 -13.67 -12.14
C LYS A 160 6.64 -13.17 -12.66
N THR A 161 6.56 -12.88 -13.96
CA THR A 161 5.32 -12.42 -14.60
C THR A 161 4.20 -13.44 -14.53
N SER A 162 4.50 -14.73 -14.79
CA SER A 162 3.51 -15.82 -14.66
C SER A 162 3.06 -16.00 -13.21
N ILE A 163 3.97 -15.82 -12.24
CA ILE A 163 3.66 -15.87 -10.80
C ILE A 163 2.67 -14.78 -10.43
N VAL A 164 2.90 -13.54 -10.91
CA VAL A 164 1.98 -12.41 -10.69
C VAL A 164 0.62 -12.67 -11.32
N TYR A 165 0.57 -13.20 -12.54
CA TYR A 165 -0.70 -13.56 -13.17
C TYR A 165 -1.45 -14.66 -12.41
N GLY A 166 -0.74 -15.60 -11.78
CA GLY A 166 -1.35 -16.57 -10.88
C GLY A 166 -2.00 -15.92 -9.66
N ALA A 167 -1.31 -15.01 -9.00
CA ALA A 167 -1.87 -14.22 -7.89
C ALA A 167 -3.07 -13.37 -8.35
N TYR A 168 -2.94 -12.67 -9.46
CA TYR A 168 -3.99 -11.84 -10.05
C TYR A 168 -5.25 -12.66 -10.39
N ALA A 169 -5.08 -13.82 -11.03
CA ALA A 169 -6.18 -14.71 -11.39
C ALA A 169 -7.02 -15.11 -10.17
N TYR A 170 -6.34 -15.44 -9.05
CA TYR A 170 -7.02 -15.75 -7.81
C TYR A 170 -7.73 -14.53 -7.21
N LEU A 171 -7.04 -13.39 -7.10
CA LEU A 171 -7.62 -12.17 -6.54
C LEU A 171 -8.83 -11.68 -7.34
N LYS A 172 -8.78 -11.79 -8.67
CA LYS A 172 -9.88 -11.46 -9.58
C LYS A 172 -11.08 -12.42 -9.42
N SER A 173 -10.86 -13.65 -9.01
CA SER A 173 -11.92 -14.64 -8.78
C SER A 173 -12.66 -14.49 -7.46
N LEU A 174 -12.18 -13.66 -6.56
CA LEU A 174 -12.82 -13.38 -5.29
C LEU A 174 -14.15 -12.64 -5.51
N PRO A 175 -15.11 -12.73 -4.58
CA PRO A 175 -16.33 -11.93 -4.62
C PRO A 175 -16.02 -10.42 -4.65
N ASN A 176 -16.87 -9.62 -5.31
CA ASN A 176 -16.65 -8.18 -5.46
C ASN A 176 -16.62 -7.42 -4.12
N ASP A 177 -17.24 -7.94 -3.08
CA ASP A 177 -17.25 -7.42 -1.72
C ASP A 177 -16.04 -7.88 -0.88
N ASP A 178 -15.23 -8.82 -1.38
CA ASP A 178 -13.98 -9.21 -0.73
C ASP A 178 -12.98 -8.02 -0.78
N PRO A 179 -12.40 -7.63 0.35
CA PRO A 179 -11.45 -6.51 0.38
C PRO A 179 -10.22 -6.72 -0.51
N LYS A 180 -9.88 -7.96 -0.84
CA LYS A 180 -8.75 -8.33 -1.71
C LYS A 180 -9.11 -8.42 -3.19
N HIS A 181 -10.40 -8.42 -3.52
CA HIS A 181 -10.80 -8.53 -4.93
C HIS A 181 -10.16 -7.43 -5.77
N VAL A 182 -9.65 -7.77 -6.93
CA VAL A 182 -9.13 -6.84 -7.93
C VAL A 182 -9.69 -7.20 -9.29
N ASP A 183 -10.01 -6.20 -10.09
CA ASP A 183 -10.52 -6.37 -11.46
C ASP A 183 -9.58 -5.78 -12.51
N LYS A 184 -8.60 -4.98 -12.08
CA LYS A 184 -7.63 -4.31 -12.93
C LYS A 184 -6.21 -4.54 -12.44
N MET A 185 -5.24 -4.38 -13.33
CA MET A 185 -3.82 -4.42 -13.02
C MET A 185 -3.10 -3.21 -13.64
N LEU A 186 -2.30 -2.53 -12.83
CA LEU A 186 -1.37 -1.50 -13.27
C LEU A 186 0.06 -2.02 -13.12
N VAL A 187 0.77 -2.13 -14.23
CA VAL A 187 2.20 -2.50 -14.25
C VAL A 187 3.04 -1.27 -14.52
N ILE A 188 3.93 -0.96 -13.61
CA ILE A 188 4.92 0.10 -13.70
C ILE A 188 6.27 -0.55 -13.95
N GLY A 189 6.85 -0.36 -15.13
CA GLY A 189 8.08 -1.06 -15.53
C GLY A 189 8.81 -0.39 -16.68
N PRO A 190 9.95 -0.94 -17.13
CA PRO A 190 10.63 -0.43 -18.32
C PRO A 190 9.78 -0.66 -19.57
N LEU A 191 9.91 0.21 -20.57
CA LEU A 191 9.17 0.09 -21.84
C LEU A 191 9.38 -1.28 -22.51
N SER A 192 10.58 -1.85 -22.37
CA SER A 192 10.93 -3.17 -22.89
C SER A 192 10.16 -4.33 -22.25
N SER A 193 9.57 -4.14 -21.07
CA SER A 193 8.79 -5.17 -20.40
C SER A 193 7.32 -5.22 -20.86
N PHE A 194 6.80 -4.22 -21.57
CA PHE A 194 5.39 -4.14 -21.94
C PHE A 194 4.94 -5.30 -22.82
N ALA A 195 5.65 -5.54 -23.93
CA ALA A 195 5.33 -6.68 -24.80
C ALA A 195 5.52 -8.04 -24.09
N PRO A 196 6.57 -8.29 -23.30
CA PRO A 196 6.66 -9.44 -22.41
C PRO A 196 5.45 -9.62 -21.49
N TRP A 197 4.93 -8.58 -20.84
CA TRP A 197 3.74 -8.66 -19.99
C TRP A 197 2.50 -9.09 -20.79
N GLU A 198 2.23 -8.46 -21.93
CA GLU A 198 1.10 -8.80 -22.81
C GLU A 198 1.21 -10.22 -23.38
N ASN A 199 2.40 -10.61 -23.82
CA ASN A 199 2.64 -11.95 -24.35
C ASN A 199 2.49 -13.03 -23.28
N GLU A 200 2.93 -12.75 -22.05
CA GLU A 200 2.80 -13.69 -20.96
C GLU A 200 1.36 -13.82 -20.48
N TYR A 201 0.58 -12.71 -20.53
CA TYR A 201 -0.87 -12.77 -20.30
C TYR A 201 -1.53 -13.76 -21.26
N LYS A 202 -1.23 -13.63 -22.57
CA LYS A 202 -1.75 -14.54 -23.59
C LYS A 202 -1.37 -15.99 -23.32
N LYS A 203 -0.14 -16.26 -22.88
CA LYS A 203 0.28 -17.63 -22.52
C LYS A 203 -0.43 -18.15 -21.26
N CYS A 204 -0.73 -17.29 -20.32
CA CYS A 204 -1.41 -17.67 -19.09
C CYS A 204 -2.90 -17.92 -19.28
N PHE A 205 -3.58 -17.10 -20.07
CA PHE A 205 -5.05 -17.08 -20.18
C PHE A 205 -5.61 -17.49 -21.55
N GLY A 206 -4.76 -17.65 -22.57
CA GLY A 206 -5.16 -18.09 -23.91
C GLY A 206 -5.68 -16.99 -24.84
N ASN A 207 -5.97 -15.81 -24.34
CA ASN A 207 -6.47 -14.65 -25.07
C ASN A 207 -5.54 -13.45 -24.94
N ASN A 208 -5.62 -12.51 -25.86
CA ASN A 208 -4.88 -11.26 -25.73
C ASN A 208 -5.46 -10.44 -24.59
N PRO A 209 -4.61 -9.74 -23.78
CA PRO A 209 -5.12 -8.84 -22.76
C PRO A 209 -5.85 -7.64 -23.39
N GLU A 210 -6.89 -7.18 -22.73
CA GLU A 210 -7.37 -5.82 -22.93
C GLU A 210 -6.39 -4.88 -22.27
N SER A 211 -5.39 -4.41 -23.03
CA SER A 211 -4.30 -3.60 -22.49
C SER A 211 -4.31 -2.17 -23.00
N GLN A 212 -3.82 -1.24 -22.18
CA GLN A 212 -3.52 0.13 -22.52
C GLN A 212 -2.12 0.49 -22.06
N ARG A 213 -1.27 0.86 -23.00
CA ARG A 213 0.06 1.42 -22.70
C ARG A 213 -0.07 2.93 -22.53
N LEU A 214 0.38 3.46 -21.39
CA LEU A 214 0.40 4.90 -21.10
C LEU A 214 1.75 5.55 -21.40
N SER A 215 2.74 4.76 -21.79
CA SER A 215 4.09 5.20 -22.12
C SER A 215 4.60 4.45 -23.36
N GLY A 216 5.48 5.09 -24.11
CA GLY A 216 6.00 4.55 -25.36
C GLY A 216 5.02 4.73 -26.51
N GLY A 217 5.53 4.94 -27.73
CA GLY A 217 4.72 5.21 -28.92
C GLY A 217 4.10 6.60 -28.95
N GLU A 218 3.14 6.81 -29.85
CA GLU A 218 2.50 8.10 -30.12
C GLU A 218 1.19 8.31 -29.32
N ILE A 219 1.12 7.81 -28.09
CA ILE A 219 -0.07 8.02 -27.28
C ILE A 219 -0.17 9.48 -26.79
N SER A 220 -1.25 10.16 -27.18
CA SER A 220 -1.51 11.55 -26.75
C SER A 220 -1.92 11.61 -25.28
N GLN A 221 -1.77 12.80 -24.67
CA GLN A 221 -2.23 13.03 -23.29
C GLN A 221 -3.74 12.79 -23.16
N ALA A 222 -4.52 13.23 -24.15
CA ALA A 222 -5.98 13.02 -24.16
C ALA A 222 -6.36 11.52 -24.16
N GLN A 223 -5.64 10.68 -24.90
CA GLN A 223 -5.90 9.24 -24.90
C GLN A 223 -5.54 8.58 -23.57
N LYS A 224 -4.48 9.06 -22.87
CA LYS A 224 -4.15 8.57 -21.53
C LYS A 224 -5.25 8.90 -20.54
N GLU A 225 -5.71 10.14 -20.54
CA GLU A 225 -6.78 10.62 -19.68
C GLU A 225 -8.10 9.92 -20.00
N GLN A 226 -8.44 9.75 -21.28
CA GLN A 226 -9.62 9.01 -21.71
C GLN A 226 -9.63 7.60 -21.13
N HIS A 227 -8.48 6.91 -21.08
CA HIS A 227 -8.39 5.59 -20.47
C HIS A 227 -8.54 5.65 -18.95
N LEU A 228 -7.77 6.54 -18.27
CA LEU A 228 -7.73 6.61 -16.83
C LEU A 228 -9.04 7.07 -16.19
N TYR A 229 -9.79 7.94 -16.87
CA TYR A 229 -11.11 8.44 -16.42
C TYR A 229 -12.29 7.69 -17.07
N SER A 230 -12.03 6.59 -17.80
CA SER A 230 -13.09 5.78 -18.36
C SER A 230 -13.92 5.08 -17.27
N LYS A 231 -15.23 4.98 -17.48
CA LYS A 231 -16.09 4.15 -16.61
C LYS A 231 -15.78 2.64 -16.72
N ASN A 232 -15.18 2.23 -17.83
CA ASN A 232 -14.74 0.85 -18.05
C ASN A 232 -13.33 0.86 -18.66
N PRO A 233 -12.29 1.13 -17.85
CA PRO A 233 -10.92 1.09 -18.34
C PRO A 233 -10.50 -0.33 -18.67
N LYS A 234 -9.51 -0.48 -19.54
CA LYS A 234 -8.95 -1.79 -19.89
C LYS A 234 -8.35 -2.48 -18.67
N GLU A 235 -8.34 -3.80 -18.70
CA GLU A 235 -7.91 -4.65 -17.60
C GLU A 235 -6.44 -4.44 -17.21
N LEU A 236 -5.55 -4.38 -18.22
CA LEU A 236 -4.12 -4.25 -18.03
C LEU A 236 -3.64 -2.86 -18.47
N THR A 237 -3.18 -2.08 -17.53
CA THR A 237 -2.56 -0.78 -17.79
C THR A 237 -1.04 -0.88 -17.61
N LEU A 238 -0.28 -0.41 -18.61
CA LEU A 238 1.18 -0.47 -18.62
C LEU A 238 1.77 0.95 -18.65
N MET A 239 2.65 1.26 -17.71
CA MET A 239 3.26 2.58 -17.58
C MET A 239 4.77 2.47 -17.29
N SER A 240 5.55 3.40 -17.85
CA SER A 240 6.98 3.46 -17.51
C SER A 240 7.23 4.13 -16.16
N HIS A 241 8.36 3.82 -15.50
CA HIS A 241 8.76 4.50 -14.27
C HIS A 241 8.81 6.02 -14.42
N ALA A 242 9.26 6.52 -15.58
CA ALA A 242 9.26 7.95 -15.86
C ALA A 242 7.85 8.56 -15.92
N GLY A 243 6.84 7.76 -16.28
CA GLY A 243 5.44 8.18 -16.31
C GLY A 243 4.87 8.51 -14.93
N LEU A 244 5.41 7.93 -13.87
CA LEU A 244 5.00 8.16 -12.48
C LEU A 244 4.91 9.66 -12.13
N ARG A 245 5.91 10.42 -12.54
CA ARG A 245 5.98 11.85 -12.25
C ARG A 245 4.86 12.65 -12.94
N PHE A 246 4.54 12.29 -14.18
CA PHE A 246 3.65 13.10 -15.03
C PHE A 246 2.17 12.72 -14.89
N LEU A 247 1.88 11.47 -14.49
CA LEU A 247 0.53 10.95 -14.41
C LEU A 247 0.08 10.62 -12.99
N LYS A 248 0.87 11.02 -11.97
CA LYS A 248 0.58 10.71 -10.57
C LYS A 248 -0.86 11.04 -10.14
N PRO A 249 -1.37 12.28 -10.33
CA PRO A 249 -2.72 12.62 -9.92
C PRO A 249 -3.78 11.75 -10.61
N GLN A 250 -3.65 11.58 -11.94
CA GLN A 250 -4.60 10.79 -12.75
C GLN A 250 -4.58 9.31 -12.34
N ILE A 251 -3.40 8.76 -12.01
CA ILE A 251 -3.26 7.37 -11.52
C ILE A 251 -3.91 7.23 -10.14
N ILE A 252 -3.71 8.16 -9.24
CA ILE A 252 -4.36 8.14 -7.91
C ILE A 252 -5.89 8.13 -8.07
N ASP A 253 -6.44 9.00 -8.93
CA ASP A 253 -7.88 9.03 -9.21
C ASP A 253 -8.36 7.72 -9.83
N PHE A 254 -7.58 7.13 -10.74
CA PHE A 254 -7.87 5.83 -11.34
C PHE A 254 -7.93 4.71 -10.28
N LEU A 255 -6.98 4.69 -9.33
CA LEU A 255 -6.94 3.69 -8.24
C LEU A 255 -8.11 3.85 -7.27
N LYS A 256 -8.52 5.09 -6.98
CA LYS A 256 -9.69 5.37 -6.12
C LYS A 256 -11.01 4.91 -6.74
N GLN A 257 -11.10 4.89 -8.05
CA GLN A 257 -12.31 4.49 -8.78
C GLN A 257 -12.35 3.01 -9.16
N ASN A 258 -11.22 2.31 -9.10
CA ASN A 258 -11.09 0.93 -9.55
C ASN A 258 -10.35 0.09 -8.51
N ARG A 259 -10.63 -1.21 -8.51
CA ARG A 259 -9.94 -2.17 -7.65
C ARG A 259 -8.71 -2.72 -8.36
N VAL A 260 -7.55 -2.14 -8.08
CA VAL A 260 -6.33 -2.35 -8.88
C VAL A 260 -5.24 -3.05 -8.08
N LEU A 261 -4.64 -4.08 -8.70
CA LEU A 261 -3.36 -4.63 -8.27
C LEU A 261 -2.23 -3.81 -8.93
N VAL A 262 -1.43 -3.13 -8.13
CA VAL A 262 -0.26 -2.39 -8.62
C VAL A 262 0.98 -3.28 -8.58
N VAL A 263 1.67 -3.37 -9.69
CA VAL A 263 2.91 -4.14 -9.86
C VAL A 263 4.02 -3.20 -10.29
N VAL A 264 5.11 -3.17 -9.55
CA VAL A 264 6.32 -2.43 -9.92
C VAL A 264 7.38 -3.42 -10.38
N ASP A 265 7.61 -3.46 -11.69
CA ASP A 265 8.61 -4.32 -12.31
C ASP A 265 9.96 -3.57 -12.37
N GLU A 266 11.06 -4.29 -12.15
CA GLU A 266 12.41 -3.73 -12.00
C GLU A 266 12.45 -2.62 -10.93
N ALA A 267 11.91 -2.92 -9.75
CA ALA A 267 11.70 -1.97 -8.65
C ALA A 267 13.00 -1.29 -8.16
N HIS A 268 14.17 -1.89 -8.40
CA HIS A 268 15.46 -1.28 -8.09
C HIS A 268 15.66 0.11 -8.75
N ARG A 269 14.88 0.43 -9.80
CA ARG A 269 14.93 1.74 -10.47
C ARG A 269 14.25 2.87 -9.68
N ILE A 270 13.37 2.54 -8.74
CA ILE A 270 12.65 3.50 -7.91
C ILE A 270 13.06 3.44 -6.44
N LYS A 271 14.18 2.80 -6.11
CA LYS A 271 14.66 2.59 -4.74
C LYS A 271 14.93 3.87 -3.95
N ASN A 272 15.25 4.98 -4.62
CA ASN A 272 15.44 6.26 -3.94
C ASN A 272 14.08 6.84 -3.54
N VAL A 273 13.73 6.71 -2.27
CA VAL A 273 12.47 7.17 -1.67
C VAL A 273 12.30 8.68 -1.80
N ASP A 274 13.39 9.45 -1.63
CA ASP A 274 13.41 10.90 -1.78
C ASP A 274 13.44 11.36 -3.25
N GLY A 275 13.64 10.42 -4.17
CA GLY A 275 13.61 10.67 -5.59
C GLY A 275 12.17 10.84 -6.11
N LEU A 276 12.01 11.65 -7.16
CA LEU A 276 10.70 11.94 -7.76
C LEU A 276 9.90 10.68 -8.15
N TRP A 277 10.56 9.62 -8.55
CA TRP A 277 9.89 8.36 -8.92
C TRP A 277 9.53 7.53 -7.69
N GLY A 278 10.40 7.45 -6.69
CA GLY A 278 10.18 6.71 -5.45
C GLY A 278 9.01 7.31 -4.66
N SER A 279 9.05 8.61 -4.41
CA SER A 279 7.96 9.34 -3.75
C SER A 279 6.62 9.18 -4.47
N SER A 280 6.61 9.32 -5.82
CA SER A 280 5.38 9.13 -6.60
C SER A 280 4.87 7.70 -6.54
N ALA A 281 5.76 6.71 -6.54
CA ALA A 281 5.37 5.30 -6.43
C ALA A 281 4.76 4.98 -5.07
N ILE A 282 5.29 5.55 -3.99
CA ILE A 282 4.75 5.39 -2.63
C ILE A 282 3.32 5.95 -2.55
N ASP A 283 3.11 7.18 -3.04
CA ASP A 283 1.77 7.80 -3.00
C ASP A 283 0.75 7.02 -3.82
N ILE A 284 1.13 6.56 -5.02
CA ILE A 284 0.30 5.70 -5.85
C ILE A 284 0.01 4.37 -5.13
N ALA A 285 1.02 3.79 -4.48
CA ALA A 285 0.87 2.51 -3.81
C ALA A 285 -0.14 2.56 -2.64
N LYS A 286 -0.29 3.69 -1.97
CA LYS A 286 -1.25 3.86 -0.86
C LYS A 286 -2.69 3.59 -1.29
N GLU A 287 -3.05 3.95 -2.51
CA GLU A 287 -4.42 3.81 -3.05
C GLU A 287 -4.68 2.43 -3.69
N ALA A 288 -3.67 1.57 -3.80
CA ALA A 288 -3.81 0.26 -4.43
C ALA A 288 -4.42 -0.77 -3.48
N VAL A 289 -5.26 -1.67 -4.00
CA VAL A 289 -5.80 -2.81 -3.22
C VAL A 289 -4.69 -3.77 -2.80
N GLY A 290 -3.77 -4.07 -3.71
CA GLY A 290 -2.59 -4.90 -3.46
C GLY A 290 -1.37 -4.36 -4.20
N ARG A 291 -0.18 -4.66 -3.67
CA ARG A 291 1.10 -4.13 -4.17
C ARG A 291 2.11 -5.25 -4.31
N ILE A 292 2.72 -5.34 -5.48
CA ILE A 292 3.78 -6.33 -5.77
C ILE A 292 4.98 -5.59 -6.34
N ILE A 293 6.15 -5.81 -5.77
CA ILE A 293 7.41 -5.35 -6.36
C ILE A 293 8.22 -6.52 -6.88
N LEU A 294 8.76 -6.37 -8.07
CA LEU A 294 9.57 -7.38 -8.76
C LEU A 294 10.95 -6.81 -9.06
N THR A 295 11.98 -7.55 -8.71
CA THR A 295 13.34 -7.26 -9.17
C THR A 295 14.19 -8.51 -9.09
N GLY A 296 15.08 -8.72 -10.07
CA GLY A 296 16.11 -9.75 -10.00
C GLY A 296 17.35 -9.31 -9.25
N THR A 297 17.47 -8.01 -8.95
CA THR A 297 18.63 -7.37 -8.30
C THR A 297 18.14 -6.42 -7.20
N PRO A 298 17.71 -6.95 -6.03
CA PRO A 298 17.15 -6.12 -4.98
C PRO A 298 18.14 -5.12 -4.37
N ALA A 299 19.42 -5.47 -4.37
CA ALA A 299 20.51 -4.68 -3.80
C ALA A 299 21.67 -4.50 -4.81
N PRO A 300 21.45 -3.76 -5.93
CA PRO A 300 22.44 -3.65 -7.00
C PRO A 300 23.73 -2.94 -6.58
N ASN A 301 23.70 -2.08 -5.58
CA ASN A 301 24.88 -1.36 -5.06
C ASN A 301 25.34 -1.87 -3.68
N GLY A 302 24.59 -2.79 -3.06
CA GLY A 302 24.88 -3.33 -1.74
C GLY A 302 23.66 -3.34 -0.81
N TYR A 303 23.89 -3.73 0.44
CA TYR A 303 22.79 -3.85 1.43
C TYR A 303 22.11 -2.52 1.76
N GLU A 304 22.76 -1.38 1.50
CA GLU A 304 22.20 -0.04 1.68
C GLU A 304 20.94 0.21 0.83
N ASP A 305 20.79 -0.53 -0.25
CA ASP A 305 19.61 -0.44 -1.13
C ASP A 305 18.33 -1.06 -0.52
N LEU A 306 18.43 -1.72 0.63
CA LEU A 306 17.33 -2.41 1.30
C LEU A 306 16.75 -1.61 2.49
N PHE A 307 17.34 -0.45 2.82
CA PHE A 307 16.95 0.38 3.97
C PHE A 307 16.53 1.79 3.55
#